data_ba9addf3ab4bd6e07893b5816758fa26
#
_entry.id   ba9addf3ab4bd6e07893b5816758fa26
#
_cell.length_a   1.000
_cell.length_b   1.000
_cell.length_c   1.000
_cell.angle_alpha   90.00
_cell.angle_beta   90.00
_cell.angle_gamma   90.00
#
_symmetry.space_group_name_H-M   'P 1'
#
loop_
_entity.id
_entity.type
_entity.pdbx_description
1 polymer ?
#
loop_
_entity_poly.entity_id
_entity_poly.type
_entity_poly.pdbx_seq_one_letter_code
_entity_poly.pdbx_strand_id
1 'polypeptide(L)'
;MARSPGSAILAGARSPGSAILAGALATEPGPAYSGRAELKWVAPELRVLDDSPADLLVLHAFSDERPLSGLAGLVDWRLAGALSSWRIGGFSTGAFGERVLYPTGRRLSHPRLLFVGLGRRAEYRSDRALGVAADVIEAARGLGIRTLTTGLFHLEALASPLERVGPKLVHMLRSGSGLERVTIAADEEATRLVKDGIQFFGR
;
A
#
# COMPACT_ATOMS: atom_id res chain seq x y z
N MET A 1 18.03 -3.74 -41.62
CA MET A 1 16.62 -3.45 -41.44
C MET A 1 16.09 -4.34 -40.32
N ALA A 2 16.07 -3.84 -39.09
CA ALA A 2 15.54 -4.55 -37.91
C ALA A 2 14.26 -3.82 -37.46
N ARG A 3 13.16 -4.56 -37.39
CA ARG A 3 11.86 -4.04 -36.96
C ARG A 3 11.79 -4.00 -35.44
N SER A 4 11.47 -2.83 -34.88
CA SER A 4 11.11 -2.63 -33.47
C SER A 4 9.76 -3.31 -33.16
N PRO A 5 9.61 -3.97 -31.98
CA PRO A 5 8.31 -4.44 -31.55
C PRO A 5 7.51 -3.27 -30.95
N GLY A 6 6.24 -3.17 -31.42
CA GLY A 6 5.34 -2.10 -31.07
C GLY A 6 4.87 -2.12 -29.62
N SER A 7 4.80 -0.91 -29.06
CA SER A 7 4.09 -0.60 -27.81
C SER A 7 2.59 -0.81 -27.99
N ALA A 8 2.01 -1.71 -27.22
CA ALA A 8 0.56 -1.79 -27.08
C ALA A 8 0.14 -0.84 -25.95
N ILE A 9 -0.42 0.31 -26.34
CA ILE A 9 -1.09 1.25 -25.42
C ILE A 9 -2.54 0.80 -25.30
N LEU A 10 -2.92 0.29 -24.14
CA LEU A 10 -4.32 0.09 -23.79
C LEU A 10 -4.88 1.41 -23.24
N ALA A 11 -5.64 2.11 -24.09
CA ALA A 11 -6.40 3.29 -23.72
C ALA A 11 -7.70 2.87 -23.03
N GLY A 12 -7.76 3.06 -21.71
CA GLY A 12 -8.98 3.05 -20.91
C GLY A 12 -8.99 4.31 -20.08
N ALA A 13 -9.83 5.28 -20.47
CA ALA A 13 -9.93 6.59 -19.83
C ALA A 13 -10.51 6.50 -18.43
N ARG A 14 -9.67 6.64 -17.40
CA ARG A 14 -9.98 7.20 -16.07
C ARG A 14 -8.67 7.56 -15.39
N SER A 15 -8.40 8.88 -15.29
CA SER A 15 -7.30 9.58 -14.60
C SER A 15 -5.89 9.38 -15.20
N PRO A 16 -5.17 10.47 -15.53
CA PRO A 16 -3.79 10.38 -15.99
C PRO A 16 -2.88 10.08 -14.79
N GLY A 17 -2.29 8.89 -14.76
CA GLY A 17 -1.30 8.54 -13.73
C GLY A 17 -1.15 7.04 -13.40
N SER A 18 -1.83 6.13 -14.09
CA SER A 18 -1.67 4.70 -13.81
C SER A 18 -0.71 4.04 -14.80
N ALA A 19 0.57 4.02 -14.49
CA ALA A 19 1.53 3.16 -15.18
C ALA A 19 1.59 1.81 -14.46
N ILE A 20 0.94 0.79 -15.02
CA ILE A 20 1.12 -0.60 -14.57
C ILE A 20 2.23 -1.19 -15.43
N LEU A 21 3.39 -1.45 -14.84
CA LEU A 21 4.41 -2.32 -15.44
C LEU A 21 3.89 -3.77 -15.39
N ALA A 22 3.20 -4.19 -16.44
CA ALA A 22 2.83 -5.58 -16.65
C ALA A 22 4.06 -6.34 -17.17
N GLY A 23 4.82 -6.89 -16.26
CA GLY A 23 5.91 -7.82 -16.53
C GLY A 23 5.82 -9.00 -15.58
N ALA A 24 5.27 -10.11 -16.09
CA ALA A 24 5.37 -11.47 -15.59
C ALA A 24 5.14 -11.69 -14.10
N LEU A 25 3.91 -12.00 -13.75
CA LEU A 25 3.54 -12.99 -12.73
C LEU A 25 2.01 -13.19 -12.85
N ALA A 26 1.57 -13.77 -13.96
CA ALA A 26 0.22 -14.32 -14.06
C ALA A 26 0.15 -15.56 -13.16
N THR A 27 -0.13 -15.35 -11.90
CA THR A 27 -0.72 -16.39 -11.06
C THR A 27 -2.22 -16.29 -11.30
N GLU A 28 -2.86 -17.35 -11.76
CA GLU A 28 -4.32 -17.42 -11.82
C GLU A 28 -4.90 -16.94 -10.50
N PRO A 29 -5.84 -15.99 -10.48
CA PRO A 29 -6.45 -15.55 -9.25
C PRO A 29 -7.15 -16.73 -8.61
N GLY A 30 -6.62 -17.22 -7.49
CA GLY A 30 -7.30 -18.21 -6.69
C GLY A 30 -8.67 -17.69 -6.21
N PRO A 31 -9.58 -18.58 -5.78
CA PRO A 31 -10.89 -18.16 -5.29
C PRO A 31 -10.75 -17.12 -4.19
N ALA A 32 -11.47 -16.01 -4.32
CA ALA A 32 -11.46 -14.93 -3.32
C ALA A 32 -11.93 -15.49 -1.97
N TYR A 33 -11.18 -15.21 -0.92
CA TYR A 33 -11.58 -15.54 0.44
C TYR A 33 -12.83 -14.72 0.82
N SER A 34 -13.92 -15.42 1.14
CA SER A 34 -15.21 -14.75 1.47
C SER A 34 -15.35 -14.37 2.94
N GLY A 35 -14.39 -14.74 3.77
CA GLY A 35 -14.38 -14.45 5.20
C GLY A 35 -13.87 -13.04 5.53
N ARG A 36 -13.84 -12.74 6.83
CA ARG A 36 -13.20 -11.55 7.37
C ARG A 36 -11.71 -11.82 7.56
N ALA A 37 -10.84 -10.99 6.96
CA ALA A 37 -9.40 -11.16 7.06
C ALA A 37 -8.90 -11.18 8.52
N GLU A 38 -7.93 -12.06 8.81
CA GLU A 38 -7.18 -12.01 10.05
C GLU A 38 -6.43 -10.67 10.13
N LEU A 39 -6.47 -10.01 11.29
CA LEU A 39 -5.76 -8.76 11.52
C LEU A 39 -4.57 -8.99 12.44
N LYS A 40 -3.38 -8.64 11.95
CA LYS A 40 -2.14 -8.65 12.74
C LYS A 40 -1.61 -7.22 12.84
N TRP A 41 -1.15 -6.83 14.04
CA TRP A 41 -0.45 -5.57 14.26
C TRP A 41 1.01 -5.86 14.55
N VAL A 42 1.90 -5.08 13.95
CA VAL A 42 3.35 -5.22 14.11
C VAL A 42 4.02 -3.86 14.23
N ALA A 43 5.17 -3.80 14.90
CA ALA A 43 5.99 -2.61 14.91
C ALA A 43 6.52 -2.31 13.49
N PRO A 44 6.64 -1.03 13.08
CA PRO A 44 7.17 -0.65 11.77
C PRO A 44 8.70 -0.75 11.76
N GLU A 45 9.23 -1.96 11.91
CA GLU A 45 10.65 -2.29 11.97
C GLU A 45 11.00 -3.32 10.90
N LEU A 46 12.17 -3.20 10.26
CA LEU A 46 12.60 -4.11 9.19
C LEU A 46 12.67 -5.56 9.63
N ARG A 47 13.19 -5.82 10.83
CA ARG A 47 13.27 -7.18 11.37
C ARG A 47 11.89 -7.80 11.53
N VAL A 48 10.95 -7.03 12.08
CA VAL A 48 9.58 -7.48 12.30
C VAL A 48 8.85 -7.73 10.99
N LEU A 49 9.12 -6.92 9.96
CA LEU A 49 8.62 -7.14 8.60
C LEU A 49 9.19 -8.42 8.00
N ASP A 50 10.49 -8.68 8.18
CA ASP A 50 11.14 -9.90 7.69
C ASP A 50 10.53 -11.16 8.34
N ASP A 51 10.18 -11.09 9.62
CA ASP A 51 9.54 -12.17 10.39
C ASP A 51 8.02 -12.29 10.13
N SER A 52 7.46 -11.40 9.31
CA SER A 52 6.01 -11.35 9.00
C SER A 52 5.76 -11.30 7.49
N PRO A 53 6.12 -12.36 6.72
CA PRO A 53 5.99 -12.37 5.27
C PRO A 53 4.53 -12.26 4.83
N ALA A 54 4.32 -11.56 3.70
CA ALA A 54 3.04 -11.46 3.03
C ALA A 54 3.25 -11.39 1.51
N ASP A 55 2.20 -11.65 0.72
CA ASP A 55 2.26 -11.64 -0.74
C ASP A 55 2.56 -10.24 -1.30
N LEU A 56 2.09 -9.21 -0.58
CA LEU A 56 2.22 -7.81 -0.97
C LEU A 56 2.57 -6.93 0.22
N LEU A 57 3.58 -6.08 0.05
CA LEU A 57 3.86 -4.94 0.91
C LEU A 57 3.35 -3.67 0.23
N VAL A 58 2.51 -2.90 0.91
CA VAL A 58 2.00 -1.62 0.41
C VAL A 58 2.69 -0.48 1.15
N LEU A 59 3.31 0.41 0.39
CA LEU A 59 3.95 1.61 0.89
C LEU A 59 3.28 2.84 0.32
N HIS A 60 3.25 3.91 1.09
CA HIS A 60 2.63 5.17 0.71
C HIS A 60 3.63 6.30 0.89
N ALA A 61 3.55 7.32 0.03
CA ALA A 61 4.26 8.57 0.23
C ALA A 61 3.53 9.75 -0.40
N PHE A 62 3.71 10.92 0.20
CA PHE A 62 3.23 12.17 -0.39
C PHE A 62 4.14 12.62 -1.54
N SER A 63 3.60 13.36 -2.51
CA SER A 63 4.37 13.89 -3.63
C SER A 63 5.42 14.92 -3.19
N ASP A 64 5.16 15.62 -2.10
CA ASP A 64 6.03 16.62 -1.48
C ASP A 64 6.86 16.07 -0.31
N GLU A 65 6.88 14.75 -0.11
CA GLU A 65 7.67 14.10 0.93
C GLU A 65 9.07 13.75 0.41
N ARG A 66 10.08 14.41 0.94
CA ARG A 66 11.50 14.15 0.66
C ARG A 66 12.35 14.51 1.89
N PRO A 67 13.12 13.57 2.44
CA PRO A 67 13.22 12.14 2.08
C PRO A 67 11.94 11.36 2.42
N LEU A 68 11.87 10.09 1.95
CA LEU A 68 10.81 9.17 2.36
C LEU A 68 10.92 8.90 3.87
N SER A 69 9.80 8.84 4.55
CA SER A 69 9.72 8.64 5.99
C SER A 69 8.95 7.35 6.37
N GLY A 70 8.89 7.05 7.66
CA GLY A 70 8.16 5.93 8.20
C GLY A 70 8.51 4.61 7.52
N LEU A 71 7.50 3.78 7.25
CA LEU A 71 7.67 2.46 6.64
C LEU A 71 8.32 2.54 5.25
N ALA A 72 7.95 3.55 4.44
CA ALA A 72 8.53 3.74 3.11
C ALA A 72 10.03 4.08 3.18
N GLY A 73 10.45 4.91 4.13
CA GLY A 73 11.86 5.22 4.35
C GLY A 73 12.68 4.02 4.80
N LEU A 74 12.14 3.20 5.71
CA LEU A 74 12.81 1.97 6.17
C LEU A 74 13.00 0.98 5.03
N VAL A 75 11.98 0.78 4.21
CA VAL A 75 12.05 -0.14 3.06
C VAL A 75 12.95 0.43 1.96
N ASP A 76 12.93 1.73 1.73
CA ASP A 76 13.84 2.38 0.78
C ASP A 76 15.31 2.17 1.16
N TRP A 77 15.63 2.30 2.45
CA TRP A 77 16.97 1.97 2.95
C TRP A 77 17.34 0.51 2.68
N ARG A 78 16.44 -0.44 2.94
CA ARG A 78 16.66 -1.87 2.65
C ARG A 78 16.84 -2.14 1.15
N LEU A 79 16.16 -1.37 0.30
CA LEU A 79 16.27 -1.47 -1.15
C LEU A 79 17.42 -0.62 -1.73
N ALA A 80 18.33 -0.12 -0.88
CA ALA A 80 19.47 0.70 -1.25
C ALA A 80 19.09 1.99 -2.01
N GLY A 81 18.03 2.67 -1.56
CA GLY A 81 17.57 3.93 -2.12
C GLY A 81 16.79 3.82 -3.44
N ALA A 82 16.28 2.62 -3.77
CA ALA A 82 15.58 2.42 -5.04
C ALA A 82 14.33 3.29 -5.17
N LEU A 83 13.51 3.39 -4.10
CA LEU A 83 12.28 4.20 -4.14
C LEU A 83 12.59 5.69 -4.27
N SER A 84 13.59 6.17 -3.54
CA SER A 84 14.09 7.55 -3.65
C SER A 84 14.63 7.84 -5.06
N SER A 85 15.37 6.88 -5.64
CA SER A 85 15.89 7.01 -7.00
C SER A 85 14.78 7.11 -8.05
N TRP A 86 13.69 6.36 -7.90
CA TRP A 86 12.52 6.47 -8.78
C TRP A 86 11.86 7.85 -8.71
N ARG A 87 11.79 8.42 -7.50
CA ARG A 87 11.22 9.75 -7.30
C ARG A 87 12.11 10.84 -7.88
N ILE A 88 13.42 10.73 -7.73
CA ILE A 88 14.39 11.68 -8.31
C ILE A 88 14.38 11.58 -9.84
N GLY A 89 14.31 10.37 -10.39
CA GLY A 89 14.26 10.11 -11.82
C GLY A 89 12.91 10.38 -12.48
N GLY A 90 11.88 10.78 -11.70
CA GLY A 90 10.54 11.06 -12.22
C GLY A 90 9.73 9.82 -12.62
N PHE A 91 10.21 8.62 -12.32
CA PHE A 91 9.48 7.37 -12.58
C PHE A 91 8.27 7.21 -11.65
N SER A 92 8.37 7.69 -10.40
CA SER A 92 7.26 7.82 -9.47
C SER A 92 7.27 9.21 -8.87
N THR A 93 6.18 9.94 -9.03
CA THR A 93 6.04 11.31 -8.56
C THR A 93 5.39 11.41 -7.19
N GLY A 94 4.70 10.35 -6.76
CA GLY A 94 3.86 10.34 -5.57
C GLY A 94 2.52 11.07 -5.79
N ALA A 95 2.15 11.32 -7.05
CA ALA A 95 0.86 11.92 -7.39
C ALA A 95 -0.29 11.07 -6.83
N PHE A 96 -1.40 11.72 -6.48
CA PHE A 96 -2.55 11.03 -5.92
C PHE A 96 -3.05 9.89 -6.83
N GLY A 97 -3.15 8.68 -6.28
CA GLY A 97 -3.58 7.49 -7.00
C GLY A 97 -2.53 6.86 -7.92
N GLU A 98 -1.32 7.42 -8.01
CA GLU A 98 -0.20 6.78 -8.70
C GLU A 98 0.13 5.46 -8.01
N ARG A 99 0.30 4.40 -8.81
CA ARG A 99 0.61 3.06 -8.30
C ARG A 99 1.76 2.45 -9.09
N VAL A 100 2.79 2.00 -8.38
CA VAL A 100 3.95 1.31 -8.96
C VAL A 100 4.11 -0.03 -8.29
N LEU A 101 3.94 -1.11 -9.06
CA LEU A 101 4.18 -2.47 -8.60
C LEU A 101 5.64 -2.85 -8.90
N TYR A 102 6.32 -3.35 -7.88
CA TYR A 102 7.73 -3.72 -7.96
C TYR A 102 8.00 -5.11 -7.38
N PRO A 103 8.70 -5.98 -8.11
CA PRO A 103 9.17 -7.25 -7.58
C PRO A 103 10.39 -7.00 -6.68
N THR A 104 10.32 -7.35 -5.41
CA THR A 104 11.39 -7.07 -4.43
C THR A 104 12.56 -8.04 -4.55
N GLY A 105 12.40 -9.13 -5.29
CA GLY A 105 13.37 -10.20 -5.37
C GLY A 105 13.58 -10.87 -3.99
N ARG A 106 14.85 -11.03 -3.60
CA ARG A 106 15.23 -11.64 -2.31
C ARG A 106 15.60 -10.60 -1.24
N ARG A 107 15.32 -9.31 -1.48
CA ARG A 107 15.71 -8.22 -0.56
C ARG A 107 14.73 -8.02 0.58
N LEU A 108 13.48 -8.46 0.39
CA LEU A 108 12.42 -8.43 1.38
C LEU A 108 11.74 -9.81 1.46
N SER A 109 11.12 -10.10 2.59
CA SER A 109 10.26 -11.29 2.78
C SER A 109 8.91 -11.18 2.05
N HIS A 110 8.63 -10.02 1.47
CA HIS A 110 7.45 -9.71 0.66
C HIS A 110 7.86 -9.73 -0.82
N PRO A 111 7.40 -10.67 -1.65
CA PRO A 111 7.86 -10.79 -3.05
C PRO A 111 7.44 -9.63 -3.93
N ARG A 112 6.40 -8.90 -3.56
CA ARG A 112 5.87 -7.76 -4.30
C ARG A 112 5.73 -6.55 -3.39
N LEU A 113 6.02 -5.37 -3.93
CA LEU A 113 5.82 -4.08 -3.30
C LEU A 113 4.92 -3.23 -4.19
N LEU A 114 3.85 -2.69 -3.63
CA LEU A 114 3.01 -1.69 -4.27
C LEU A 114 3.30 -0.33 -3.61
N PHE A 115 3.92 0.56 -4.38
CA PHE A 115 4.14 1.94 -3.95
C PHE A 115 2.99 2.81 -4.43
N VAL A 116 2.35 3.55 -3.51
CA VAL A 116 1.15 4.34 -3.78
C VAL A 116 1.39 5.81 -3.45
N GLY A 117 1.11 6.67 -4.42
CA GLY A 117 1.16 8.12 -4.26
C GLY A 117 -0.09 8.66 -3.55
N LEU A 118 0.12 9.49 -2.53
CA LEU A 118 -0.93 10.15 -1.75
C LEU A 118 -1.25 11.57 -2.22
N GLY A 119 -0.53 12.08 -3.25
CA GLY A 119 -0.62 13.46 -3.66
C GLY A 119 0.08 14.40 -2.67
N ARG A 120 -0.31 15.68 -2.67
CA ARG A 120 0.29 16.68 -1.76
C ARG A 120 -0.26 16.52 -0.36
N ARG A 121 0.61 16.61 0.65
CA ARG A 121 0.23 16.49 2.07
C ARG A 121 -0.86 17.50 2.46
N ALA A 122 -0.77 18.73 1.98
CA ALA A 122 -1.76 19.78 2.27
C ALA A 122 -3.17 19.48 1.75
N GLU A 123 -3.30 18.60 0.76
CA GLU A 123 -4.57 18.20 0.16
C GLU A 123 -5.10 16.87 0.71
N TYR A 124 -4.32 16.21 1.56
CA TYR A 124 -4.68 14.89 2.07
C TYR A 124 -5.75 15.01 3.14
N ARG A 125 -6.81 14.19 3.01
CA ARG A 125 -7.99 14.17 3.87
C ARG A 125 -8.41 12.72 4.10
N SER A 126 -9.29 12.51 5.09
CA SER A 126 -9.77 11.17 5.47
C SER A 126 -10.45 10.42 4.32
N ASP A 127 -11.21 11.11 3.49
CA ASP A 127 -11.87 10.52 2.32
C ASP A 127 -10.85 10.04 1.29
N ARG A 128 -9.79 10.81 1.05
CA ARG A 128 -8.68 10.40 0.18
C ARG A 128 -7.95 9.18 0.74
N ALA A 129 -7.69 9.14 2.05
CA ALA A 129 -7.06 7.98 2.69
C ALA A 129 -7.88 6.70 2.49
N LEU A 130 -9.21 6.79 2.72
CA LEU A 130 -10.11 5.66 2.52
C LEU A 130 -10.25 5.29 1.03
N GLY A 131 -10.23 6.27 0.13
CA GLY A 131 -10.20 6.04 -1.33
C GLY A 131 -8.96 5.26 -1.76
N VAL A 132 -7.78 5.68 -1.29
CA VAL A 132 -6.52 4.94 -1.57
C VAL A 132 -6.57 3.51 -1.01
N ALA A 133 -7.17 3.31 0.17
CA ALA A 133 -7.35 1.97 0.72
C ALA A 133 -8.25 1.09 -0.17
N ALA A 134 -9.33 1.66 -0.71
CA ALA A 134 -10.19 0.96 -1.66
C ALA A 134 -9.43 0.56 -2.94
N ASP A 135 -8.63 1.49 -3.48
CA ASP A 135 -7.78 1.24 -4.67
C ASP A 135 -6.74 0.15 -4.41
N VAL A 136 -6.16 0.12 -3.21
CA VAL A 136 -5.21 -0.94 -2.80
C VAL A 136 -5.90 -2.29 -2.72
N ILE A 137 -7.11 -2.36 -2.16
CA ILE A 137 -7.90 -3.59 -2.07
C ILE A 137 -8.25 -4.09 -3.48
N GLU A 138 -8.65 -3.20 -4.38
CA GLU A 138 -8.94 -3.55 -5.77
C GLU A 138 -7.69 -4.08 -6.49
N ALA A 139 -6.56 -3.40 -6.33
CA ALA A 139 -5.28 -3.85 -6.90
C ALA A 139 -4.85 -5.21 -6.33
N ALA A 140 -4.97 -5.42 -5.02
CA ALA A 140 -4.65 -6.69 -4.37
C ALA A 140 -5.51 -7.83 -4.92
N ARG A 141 -6.81 -7.58 -5.09
CA ARG A 141 -7.74 -8.56 -5.68
C ARG A 141 -7.37 -8.89 -7.12
N GLY A 142 -7.09 -7.88 -7.94
CA GLY A 142 -6.67 -8.06 -9.34
C GLY A 142 -5.35 -8.81 -9.50
N LEU A 143 -4.48 -8.76 -8.47
CA LEU A 143 -3.19 -9.46 -8.43
C LEU A 143 -3.27 -10.85 -7.76
N GLY A 144 -4.45 -11.29 -7.32
CA GLY A 144 -4.63 -12.56 -6.60
C GLY A 144 -3.91 -12.60 -5.25
N ILE A 145 -3.77 -11.45 -4.58
CA ILE A 145 -3.11 -11.33 -3.28
C ILE A 145 -4.02 -11.89 -2.19
N ARG A 146 -3.48 -12.70 -1.30
CA ARG A 146 -4.19 -13.26 -0.15
C ARG A 146 -3.72 -12.65 1.17
N THR A 147 -2.47 -12.26 1.25
CA THR A 147 -1.87 -11.67 2.45
C THR A 147 -1.22 -10.32 2.13
N LEU A 148 -1.52 -9.30 2.93
CA LEU A 148 -1.10 -7.92 2.69
C LEU A 148 -0.50 -7.32 3.95
N THR A 149 0.63 -6.64 3.80
CA THR A 149 1.21 -5.79 4.84
C THR A 149 1.15 -4.33 4.40
N THR A 150 0.70 -3.44 5.28
CA THR A 150 0.60 -1.99 5.02
C THR A 150 0.80 -1.18 6.29
N GLY A 151 1.08 0.12 6.16
CA GLY A 151 0.93 1.09 7.25
C GLY A 151 -0.51 1.59 7.40
N LEU A 152 -0.70 2.64 8.19
CA LEU A 152 -1.99 3.28 8.42
C LEU A 152 -2.35 4.36 7.38
N PHE A 153 -1.78 4.32 6.18
CA PHE A 153 -2.07 5.27 5.10
C PHE A 153 -1.86 6.73 5.49
N HIS A 154 -0.85 6.97 6.33
CA HIS A 154 -0.55 8.31 6.89
C HIS A 154 -1.76 9.00 7.56
N LEU A 155 -2.67 8.22 8.17
CA LEU A 155 -3.79 8.76 8.93
C LEU A 155 -3.33 9.63 10.11
N GLU A 156 -2.15 9.34 10.66
CA GLU A 156 -1.48 10.13 11.69
C GLU A 156 -1.12 11.56 11.23
N ALA A 157 -1.02 11.79 9.93
CA ALA A 157 -0.78 13.12 9.37
C ALA A 157 -2.06 13.95 9.17
N LEU A 158 -3.23 13.37 9.47
CA LEU A 158 -4.51 14.04 9.33
C LEU A 158 -4.86 14.85 10.57
N ALA A 159 -5.60 15.94 10.38
CA ALA A 159 -6.21 16.69 11.48
C ALA A 159 -7.38 15.94 12.15
N SER A 160 -7.88 14.89 11.51
CA SER A 160 -8.96 14.05 12.07
C SER A 160 -8.40 13.05 13.08
N PRO A 161 -9.08 12.84 14.20
CA PRO A 161 -8.66 11.88 15.21
C PRO A 161 -8.50 10.47 14.62
N LEU A 162 -7.36 9.84 14.87
CA LEU A 162 -7.01 8.52 14.36
C LEU A 162 -8.00 7.44 14.83
N GLU A 163 -8.53 7.57 16.04
CA GLU A 163 -9.54 6.70 16.62
C GLU A 163 -10.90 6.74 15.89
N ARG A 164 -11.14 7.74 15.05
CA ARG A 164 -12.38 7.86 14.26
C ARG A 164 -12.22 7.31 12.84
N VAL A 165 -11.07 7.52 12.21
CA VAL A 165 -10.80 7.13 10.82
C VAL A 165 -10.16 5.75 10.74
N GLY A 166 -9.27 5.44 11.66
CA GLY A 166 -8.55 4.16 11.71
C GLY A 166 -9.47 2.93 11.75
N PRO A 167 -10.53 2.89 12.58
CA PRO A 167 -11.50 1.79 12.59
C PRO A 167 -12.17 1.56 11.22
N LYS A 168 -12.49 2.62 10.48
CA LYS A 168 -13.08 2.52 9.14
C LYS A 168 -12.10 1.91 8.16
N LEU A 169 -10.84 2.36 8.18
CA LEU A 169 -9.78 1.78 7.38
C LEU A 169 -9.60 0.29 7.67
N VAL A 170 -9.49 -0.08 8.94
CA VAL A 170 -9.34 -1.48 9.35
C VAL A 170 -10.55 -2.32 8.93
N HIS A 171 -11.75 -1.78 9.07
CA HIS A 171 -12.97 -2.45 8.61
C HIS A 171 -12.92 -2.72 7.11
N MET A 172 -12.55 -1.74 6.29
CA MET A 172 -12.43 -1.89 4.84
C MET A 172 -11.40 -2.95 4.45
N LEU A 173 -10.23 -2.92 5.08
CA LEU A 173 -9.15 -3.88 4.81
C LEU A 173 -9.53 -5.31 5.20
N ARG A 174 -10.38 -5.51 6.21
CA ARG A 174 -10.78 -6.83 6.71
C ARG A 174 -12.02 -7.40 6.04
N SER A 175 -12.97 -6.54 5.68
CA SER A 175 -14.32 -6.97 5.29
C SER A 175 -14.50 -6.83 3.79
N GLY A 176 -14.80 -7.94 3.11
CA GLY A 176 -15.05 -7.92 1.66
C GLY A 176 -13.83 -7.65 0.79
N SER A 177 -12.62 -7.65 1.37
CA SER A 177 -11.37 -7.42 0.62
C SER A 177 -10.94 -8.63 -0.22
N GLY A 178 -11.39 -9.82 0.14
CA GLY A 178 -10.91 -11.08 -0.44
C GLY A 178 -9.56 -11.52 0.12
N LEU A 179 -9.02 -10.79 1.10
CA LEU A 179 -7.77 -11.11 1.78
C LEU A 179 -8.01 -12.11 2.93
N GLU A 180 -7.03 -12.96 3.17
CA GLU A 180 -7.00 -13.88 4.32
C GLU A 180 -6.38 -13.22 5.55
N ARG A 181 -5.32 -12.45 5.33
CA ARG A 181 -4.62 -11.75 6.41
C ARG A 181 -4.19 -10.36 5.98
N VAL A 182 -4.41 -9.41 6.89
CA VAL A 182 -3.89 -8.04 6.81
C VAL A 182 -2.97 -7.79 7.98
N THR A 183 -1.73 -7.42 7.72
CA THR A 183 -0.76 -7.00 8.72
C THR A 183 -0.63 -5.47 8.64
N ILE A 184 -0.88 -4.79 9.75
CA ILE A 184 -0.73 -3.33 9.85
C ILE A 184 0.55 -3.04 10.65
N ALA A 185 1.50 -2.39 9.98
CA ALA A 185 2.73 -1.90 10.60
C ALA A 185 2.49 -0.48 11.12
N ALA A 186 2.38 -0.33 12.43
CA ALA A 186 2.15 0.95 13.11
C ALA A 186 2.85 0.95 14.47
N ASP A 187 3.20 2.13 14.95
CA ASP A 187 3.72 2.29 16.30
C ASP A 187 2.66 1.94 17.36
N GLU A 188 3.11 1.85 18.60
CA GLU A 188 2.26 1.40 19.71
C GLU A 188 1.12 2.39 19.99
N GLU A 189 1.39 3.70 19.90
CA GLU A 189 0.40 4.73 20.15
C GLU A 189 -0.70 4.73 19.10
N ALA A 190 -0.33 4.74 17.81
CA ALA A 190 -1.27 4.66 16.71
C ALA A 190 -2.10 3.36 16.75
N THR A 191 -1.45 2.23 17.08
CA THR A 191 -2.12 0.94 17.25
C THR A 191 -3.16 0.98 18.35
N ARG A 192 -2.84 1.58 19.51
CA ARG A 192 -3.74 1.75 20.64
C ARG A 192 -4.94 2.60 20.26
N LEU A 193 -4.72 3.79 19.70
CA LEU A 193 -5.80 4.71 19.30
C LEU A 193 -6.79 4.05 18.34
N VAL A 194 -6.30 3.32 17.34
CA VAL A 194 -7.20 2.63 16.40
C VAL A 194 -7.95 1.49 17.08
N LYS A 195 -7.32 0.71 17.95
CA LYS A 195 -7.99 -0.37 18.70
C LYS A 195 -9.07 0.16 19.64
N ASP A 196 -8.79 1.26 20.35
CA ASP A 196 -9.77 1.92 21.23
C ASP A 196 -10.97 2.41 20.41
N GLY A 197 -10.73 3.00 19.24
CA GLY A 197 -11.80 3.38 18.32
C GLY A 197 -12.62 2.19 17.82
N ILE A 198 -12.01 1.03 17.54
CA ILE A 198 -12.73 -0.19 17.15
C ILE A 198 -13.65 -0.66 18.25
N GLN A 199 -13.21 -0.62 19.52
CA GLN A 199 -14.02 -1.02 20.66
C GLN A 199 -15.20 -0.07 20.90
N PHE A 200 -14.99 1.22 20.68
CA PHE A 200 -16.03 2.24 20.88
C PHE A 200 -17.13 2.19 19.81
N PHE A 201 -16.77 1.98 18.55
CA PHE A 201 -17.75 1.95 17.43
C PHE A 201 -18.28 0.54 17.10
N GLY A 202 -17.78 -0.50 17.76
CA GLY A 202 -18.21 -1.90 17.58
C GLY A 202 -19.28 -2.36 18.57
N ARG A 203 -19.76 -1.44 19.40
CA ARG A 203 -20.93 -1.62 20.28
C ARG A 203 -22.16 -1.03 19.62
#